data_f1123fa92485b5d5b87621eac6a4f076
#
_entry.id   f1123fa92485b5d5b87621eac6a4f076
#
_cell.length_a   1.000
_cell.length_b   1.000
_cell.length_c   1.000
_cell.angle_alpha   90.00
_cell.angle_beta   90.00
_cell.angle_gamma   90.00
#
_symmetry.space_group_name_H-M   'P 1'
#
loop_
_entity.id
_entity.type
_entity.pdbx_description
1 polymer ?
#
loop_
_entity_poly.entity_id
_entity_poly.type
_entity_poly.pdbx_seq_one_letter_code
_entity_poly.pdbx_strand_id
1 'polypeptide(L)'
;MTRFVVDAGAVLHLASAGIEVPAEHDLLAPTLLRSQTLSALHEAVQRGELPAGVAREHLARIGKMPIRLLGDAVLRRRAWELADQLGWASTYDAEYVALTQLQADAFVTLDADLLRSVEGIVATASIDALRLVRPDNVV
;
A
#
# COMPACT_ATOMS: atom_id res chain seq x y z
N MET A 1 -13.78 12.61 1.35
CA MET A 1 -12.42 12.11 1.59
C MET A 1 -12.38 10.62 1.37
N THR A 2 -11.48 10.15 0.52
CA THR A 2 -11.37 8.73 0.23
C THR A 2 -10.18 8.16 1.00
N ARG A 3 -10.39 6.98 1.62
CA ARG A 3 -9.35 6.26 2.33
C ARG A 3 -8.85 5.11 1.47
N PHE A 4 -7.57 5.12 1.16
CA PHE A 4 -6.93 4.06 0.39
C PHE A 4 -5.90 3.34 1.23
N VAL A 5 -5.94 2.01 1.21
CA VAL A 5 -4.81 1.22 1.68
C VAL A 5 -3.86 1.03 0.51
N VAL A 6 -2.59 1.32 0.73
CA VAL A 6 -1.54 1.22 -0.30
C VAL A 6 -0.52 0.19 0.12
N ASP A 7 -0.14 -0.72 -0.78
CA ASP A 7 0.90 -1.71 -0.47
C ASP A 7 2.30 -1.19 -0.81
N ALA A 8 3.30 -1.99 -0.47
CA ALA A 8 4.70 -1.60 -0.65
C ALA A 8 5.03 -1.27 -2.11
N GLY A 9 4.55 -2.09 -3.05
CA GLY A 9 4.78 -1.86 -4.48
C GLY A 9 4.18 -0.54 -4.96
N ALA A 10 2.97 -0.21 -4.52
CA ALA A 10 2.32 1.04 -4.86
C ALA A 10 3.10 2.24 -4.29
N VAL A 11 3.52 2.15 -3.02
CA VAL A 11 4.30 3.23 -2.37
C VAL A 11 5.65 3.43 -3.05
N LEU A 12 6.33 2.35 -3.38
CA LEU A 12 7.61 2.43 -4.11
C LEU A 12 7.45 3.09 -5.48
N HIS A 13 6.37 2.79 -6.17
CA HIS A 13 6.05 3.42 -7.45
C HIS A 13 5.80 4.93 -7.29
N LEU A 14 5.01 5.31 -6.30
CA LEU A 14 4.76 6.74 -6.03
C LEU A 14 6.06 7.48 -5.75
N ALA A 15 6.95 6.90 -4.96
CA ALA A 15 8.23 7.51 -4.63
C ALA A 15 9.14 7.62 -5.86
N SER A 16 9.26 6.56 -6.66
CA SER A 16 10.14 6.55 -7.82
C SER A 16 9.65 7.46 -8.95
N ALA A 17 8.35 7.57 -9.12
CA ALA A 17 7.74 8.41 -10.15
C ALA A 17 7.57 9.87 -9.70
N GLY A 18 7.84 10.18 -8.43
CA GLY A 18 7.68 11.53 -7.91
C GLY A 18 6.22 12.00 -7.87
N ILE A 19 5.29 11.06 -7.67
CA ILE A 19 3.87 11.36 -7.65
C ILE A 19 3.48 11.85 -6.26
N GLU A 20 2.86 13.02 -6.19
CA GLU A 20 2.26 13.53 -4.96
C GLU A 20 0.77 13.17 -4.93
N VAL A 21 0.34 12.66 -3.80
CA VAL A 21 -1.07 12.32 -3.58
C VAL A 21 -1.79 13.54 -3.01
N PRO A 22 -2.92 13.96 -3.61
CA PRO A 22 -3.67 15.10 -3.08
C PRO A 22 -4.09 14.89 -1.63
N ALA A 23 -4.13 15.98 -0.87
CA ALA A 23 -4.47 15.96 0.56
C ALA A 23 -5.91 15.48 0.84
N GLU A 24 -6.76 15.47 -0.16
CA GLU A 24 -8.14 14.96 -0.08
C GLU A 24 -8.19 13.44 0.12
N HIS A 25 -7.11 12.74 -0.17
CA HIS A 25 -7.03 11.29 0.01
C HIS A 25 -6.27 10.96 1.29
N ASP A 26 -6.81 10.02 2.06
CA ASP A 26 -6.12 9.42 3.20
C ASP A 26 -5.43 8.16 2.75
N LEU A 27 -4.15 8.04 3.06
CA LEU A 27 -3.38 6.83 2.81
C LEU A 27 -3.18 6.07 4.12
N LEU A 28 -3.47 4.78 4.09
CA LEU A 28 -3.29 3.88 5.23
C LEU A 28 -2.46 2.67 4.80
N ALA A 29 -1.74 2.10 5.73
CA ALA A 29 -1.03 0.83 5.51
C ALA A 29 -0.78 0.13 6.85
N PRO A 30 -0.56 -1.20 6.83
CA PRO A 30 -0.06 -1.89 8.02
C PRO A 30 1.35 -1.40 8.36
N THR A 31 1.74 -1.53 9.62
CA THR A 31 3.11 -1.19 10.05
C THR A 31 4.18 -1.97 9.30
N LEU A 32 3.84 -3.13 8.77
CA LEU A 32 4.67 -3.98 7.91
C LEU A 32 5.24 -3.19 6.70
N LEU A 33 4.54 -2.17 6.23
CA LEU A 33 4.97 -1.36 5.09
C LEU A 33 6.39 -0.83 5.26
N ARG A 34 6.76 -0.43 6.47
CA ARG A 34 8.10 0.12 6.76
C ARG A 34 9.20 -0.87 6.42
N SER A 35 9.06 -2.07 6.92
CA SER A 35 10.06 -3.13 6.69
C SER A 35 10.08 -3.58 5.24
N GLN A 36 8.92 -3.67 4.61
CA GLN A 36 8.83 -4.09 3.22
C GLN A 36 9.46 -3.09 2.26
N THR A 37 9.20 -1.80 2.43
CA THR A 37 9.79 -0.77 1.55
C THR A 37 11.29 -0.63 1.76
N LEU A 38 11.74 -0.67 3.01
CA LEU A 38 13.16 -0.63 3.35
C LEU A 38 13.90 -1.80 2.69
N SER A 39 13.39 -3.01 2.88
CA SER A 39 14.01 -4.22 2.35
C SER A 39 14.01 -4.23 0.82
N ALA A 40 12.90 -3.86 0.19
CA ALA A 40 12.80 -3.84 -1.26
C ALA A 40 13.82 -2.90 -1.91
N LEU A 41 14.03 -1.72 -1.32
CA LEU A 41 15.03 -0.76 -1.83
C LEU A 41 16.46 -1.28 -1.63
N HIS A 42 16.75 -1.84 -0.48
CA HIS A 42 18.07 -2.39 -0.21
C HIS A 42 18.36 -3.58 -1.13
N GLU A 43 17.40 -4.46 -1.32
CA GLU A 43 17.53 -5.61 -2.23
C GLU A 43 17.78 -5.16 -3.68
N ALA A 44 17.08 -4.10 -4.13
CA ALA A 44 17.29 -3.56 -5.48
C ALA A 44 18.72 -3.02 -5.67
N VAL A 45 19.26 -2.38 -4.65
CA VAL A 45 20.67 -1.91 -4.68
C VAL A 45 21.63 -3.10 -4.76
N GLN A 46 21.39 -4.13 -3.96
CA GLN A 46 22.26 -5.33 -3.93
C GLN A 46 22.22 -6.10 -5.24
N ARG A 47 21.08 -6.08 -5.95
CA ARG A 47 20.97 -6.71 -7.27
C ARG A 47 21.52 -5.84 -8.40
N GLY A 48 21.99 -4.64 -8.09
CA GLY A 48 22.50 -3.71 -9.11
C GLY A 48 21.42 -3.04 -9.95
N GLU A 49 20.18 -3.10 -9.53
CA GLU A 49 19.04 -2.51 -10.25
C GLU A 49 18.88 -1.02 -10.01
N LEU A 50 19.42 -0.53 -8.89
CA LEU A 50 19.22 0.84 -8.44
C LEU A 50 20.49 1.36 -7.73
N PRO A 51 20.98 2.58 -8.07
CA PRO A 51 22.08 3.18 -7.32
C PRO A 51 21.68 3.45 -5.87
N ALA A 52 22.63 3.26 -4.94
CA ALA A 52 22.37 3.44 -3.51
C ALA A 52 21.86 4.85 -3.17
N GLY A 53 22.39 5.88 -3.81
CA GLY A 53 21.94 7.26 -3.60
C GLY A 53 20.49 7.49 -4.01
N VAL A 54 20.08 6.89 -5.12
CA VAL A 54 18.71 6.96 -5.60
C VAL A 54 17.75 6.22 -4.65
N ALA A 55 18.17 5.04 -4.18
CA ALA A 55 17.37 4.28 -3.20
C ALA A 55 17.14 5.08 -1.92
N ARG A 56 18.17 5.76 -1.43
CA ARG A 56 18.05 6.61 -0.23
C ARG A 56 17.13 7.79 -0.45
N GLU A 57 17.13 8.39 -1.64
CA GLU A 57 16.19 9.45 -2.00
C GLU A 57 14.76 8.95 -1.98
N HIS A 58 14.51 7.77 -2.56
CA HIS A 58 13.17 7.14 -2.53
C HIS A 58 12.73 6.84 -1.10
N LEU A 59 13.64 6.33 -0.28
CA LEU A 59 13.34 6.04 1.12
C LEU A 59 12.98 7.32 1.89
N ALA A 60 13.69 8.41 1.64
CA ALA A 60 13.39 9.70 2.25
C ALA A 60 12.01 10.23 1.82
N ARG A 61 11.65 10.09 0.55
CA ARG A 61 10.33 10.47 0.05
C ARG A 61 9.23 9.66 0.72
N ILE A 62 9.42 8.35 0.87
CA ILE A 62 8.45 7.48 1.56
C ILE A 62 8.27 7.94 3.00
N GLY A 63 9.35 8.29 3.69
CA GLY A 63 9.28 8.78 5.07
C GLY A 63 8.50 10.08 5.23
N LYS A 64 8.35 10.86 4.15
CA LYS A 64 7.60 12.11 4.15
C LYS A 64 6.16 11.94 3.69
N MET A 65 5.79 10.80 3.14
CA MET A 65 4.42 10.54 2.71
C MET A 65 3.50 10.49 3.92
N PRO A 66 2.33 11.14 3.87
CA PRO A 66 1.40 11.13 5.00
C PRO A 66 0.60 9.83 5.03
N ILE A 67 1.29 8.71 5.21
CA ILE A 67 0.68 7.39 5.32
C ILE A 67 0.49 7.06 6.79
N ARG A 68 -0.76 6.81 7.18
CA ARG A 68 -1.06 6.38 8.55
C ARG A 68 -0.83 4.89 8.67
N LEU A 69 0.05 4.49 9.57
CA LEU A 69 0.39 3.09 9.81
C LEU A 69 -0.42 2.55 10.97
N LEU A 70 -1.05 1.41 10.75
CA LEU A 70 -1.93 0.78 11.73
C LEU A 70 -1.54 -0.68 11.92
N GLY A 71 -1.64 -1.15 13.18
CA GLY A 71 -1.29 -2.52 13.50
C GLY A 71 -1.71 -2.86 14.92
N ASP A 72 -2.96 -3.28 15.09
CA ASP A 72 -3.51 -3.68 16.38
C ASP A 72 -3.93 -5.16 16.39
N ALA A 73 -4.46 -5.61 17.49
CA ALA A 73 -4.89 -7.00 17.66
C ALA A 73 -6.07 -7.36 16.73
N VAL A 74 -6.95 -6.41 16.46
CA VAL A 74 -8.10 -6.63 15.57
C VAL A 74 -7.62 -6.87 14.15
N LEU A 75 -6.68 -6.04 13.67
CA LEU A 75 -6.09 -6.21 12.34
C LEU A 75 -5.40 -7.57 12.21
N ARG A 76 -4.61 -7.96 13.19
CA ARG A 76 -3.86 -9.21 13.18
C ARG A 76 -4.80 -10.42 13.12
N ARG A 77 -5.87 -10.40 13.91
CA ARG A 77 -6.87 -11.46 13.91
C ARG A 77 -7.57 -11.58 12.56
N ARG A 78 -7.99 -10.44 12.00
CA ARG A 78 -8.67 -10.44 10.72
C ARG A 78 -7.76 -10.90 9.59
N ALA A 79 -6.48 -10.52 9.63
CA ALA A 79 -5.49 -10.99 8.65
C ALA A 79 -5.31 -12.50 8.70
N TRP A 80 -5.27 -13.09 9.89
CA TRP A 80 -5.21 -14.52 10.06
C TRP A 80 -6.43 -15.21 9.43
N GLU A 81 -7.63 -14.72 9.75
CA GLU A 81 -8.88 -15.26 9.22
C GLU A 81 -8.93 -15.20 7.70
N LEU A 82 -8.51 -14.07 7.11
CA LEU A 82 -8.46 -13.92 5.65
C LEU A 82 -7.46 -14.86 5.00
N ALA A 83 -6.28 -15.00 5.58
CA ALA A 83 -5.27 -15.93 5.06
C ALA A 83 -5.81 -17.36 5.06
N ASP A 84 -6.49 -17.78 6.12
CA ASP A 84 -7.15 -19.08 6.17
C ASP A 84 -8.22 -19.20 5.10
N GLN A 85 -9.10 -18.22 4.98
CA GLN A 85 -10.19 -18.21 4.02
C GLN A 85 -9.70 -18.31 2.58
N LEU A 86 -8.60 -17.63 2.27
CA LEU A 86 -8.06 -17.57 0.92
C LEU A 86 -7.00 -18.62 0.63
N GLY A 87 -6.65 -19.43 1.62
CA GLY A 87 -5.61 -20.46 1.47
C GLY A 87 -4.22 -19.89 1.34
N TRP A 88 -3.96 -18.71 1.89
CA TRP A 88 -2.64 -18.08 1.83
C TRP A 88 -1.76 -18.55 2.98
N ALA A 89 -0.55 -19.02 2.65
CA ALA A 89 0.41 -19.43 3.66
C ALA A 89 0.98 -18.24 4.43
N SER A 90 1.23 -17.14 3.74
CA SER A 90 1.73 -15.89 4.34
C SER A 90 0.56 -14.99 4.71
N THR A 91 0.73 -14.22 5.79
CA THR A 91 -0.28 -13.25 6.23
C THR A 91 0.02 -11.82 5.78
N TYR A 92 1.12 -11.58 5.06
CA TYR A 92 1.53 -10.22 4.71
C TYR A 92 0.51 -9.50 3.83
N ASP A 93 0.10 -10.10 2.72
CA ASP A 93 -0.93 -9.50 1.86
C ASP A 93 -2.28 -9.44 2.59
N ALA A 94 -2.55 -10.43 3.45
CA ALA A 94 -3.77 -10.45 4.24
C ALA A 94 -3.88 -9.26 5.20
N GLU A 95 -2.76 -8.73 5.70
CA GLU A 95 -2.78 -7.54 6.55
C GLU A 95 -3.30 -6.32 5.76
N TYR A 96 -2.87 -6.15 4.52
CA TYR A 96 -3.35 -5.05 3.67
C TYR A 96 -4.82 -5.19 3.35
N VAL A 97 -5.26 -6.38 2.99
CA VAL A 97 -6.68 -6.65 2.67
C VAL A 97 -7.56 -6.49 3.91
N ALA A 98 -7.12 -7.00 5.05
CA ALA A 98 -7.84 -6.85 6.32
C ALA A 98 -7.99 -5.38 6.70
N LEU A 99 -6.92 -4.59 6.56
CA LEU A 99 -6.97 -3.17 6.87
C LEU A 99 -7.96 -2.45 5.96
N THR A 100 -8.00 -2.83 4.69
CA THR A 100 -8.98 -2.28 3.75
C THR A 100 -10.40 -2.55 4.21
N GLN A 101 -10.71 -3.79 4.60
CA GLN A 101 -12.04 -4.15 5.11
C GLN A 101 -12.44 -3.36 6.35
N LEU A 102 -11.48 -3.15 7.26
CA LEU A 102 -11.76 -2.56 8.56
C LEU A 102 -11.81 -1.04 8.53
N GLN A 103 -11.00 -0.38 7.68
CA GLN A 103 -10.74 1.04 7.82
C GLN A 103 -10.82 1.86 6.53
N ALA A 104 -10.90 1.24 5.35
CA ALA A 104 -10.71 1.97 4.11
C ALA A 104 -11.79 1.72 3.07
N ASP A 105 -11.79 2.57 2.05
CA ASP A 105 -12.75 2.49 0.94
C ASP A 105 -12.26 1.58 -0.17
N ALA A 106 -10.95 1.55 -0.41
CA ALA A 106 -10.37 0.76 -1.49
C ALA A 106 -8.91 0.41 -1.23
N PHE A 107 -8.47 -0.68 -1.86
CA PHE A 107 -7.10 -1.17 -1.83
C PHE A 107 -6.42 -0.84 -3.15
N VAL A 108 -5.20 -0.31 -3.09
CA VAL A 108 -4.39 0.01 -4.26
C VAL A 108 -3.16 -0.88 -4.26
N THR A 109 -3.02 -1.69 -5.30
CA THR A 109 -1.85 -2.53 -5.53
C THR A 109 -1.54 -2.57 -7.02
N LEU A 110 -0.26 -2.76 -7.36
CA LEU A 110 0.18 -2.95 -8.74
C LEU A 110 0.29 -4.43 -9.11
N ASP A 111 0.10 -5.32 -8.15
CA ASP A 111 0.19 -6.76 -8.34
C ASP A 111 -1.11 -7.29 -8.95
N ALA A 112 -1.04 -7.69 -10.23
CA ALA A 112 -2.22 -8.18 -10.97
C ALA A 112 -2.79 -9.48 -10.37
N ASP A 113 -1.93 -10.36 -9.85
CA ASP A 113 -2.38 -11.60 -9.23
C ASP A 113 -3.13 -11.31 -7.93
N LEU A 114 -2.62 -10.39 -7.15
CA LEU A 114 -3.27 -9.97 -5.91
C LEU A 114 -4.63 -9.30 -6.19
N LEU A 115 -4.70 -8.44 -7.21
CA LEU A 115 -5.96 -7.82 -7.64
C LEU A 115 -7.02 -8.88 -7.95
N ARG A 116 -6.66 -9.93 -8.68
CA ARG A 116 -7.58 -11.03 -8.99
C ARG A 116 -8.01 -11.79 -7.74
N SER A 117 -7.05 -12.03 -6.83
CA SER A 117 -7.32 -12.80 -5.62
C SER A 117 -8.28 -12.11 -4.64
N VAL A 118 -8.33 -10.79 -4.65
CA VAL A 118 -9.17 -10.01 -3.72
C VAL A 118 -10.48 -9.54 -4.34
N GLU A 119 -10.73 -9.90 -5.58
CA GLU A 119 -11.98 -9.57 -6.28
C GLU A 119 -13.18 -10.11 -5.50
N GLY A 120 -14.15 -9.24 -5.23
CA GLY A 120 -15.32 -9.61 -4.42
C GLY A 120 -15.08 -9.61 -2.91
N ILE A 121 -13.85 -9.36 -2.45
CA ILE A 121 -13.50 -9.33 -1.02
C ILE A 121 -13.36 -7.89 -0.54
N VAL A 122 -12.64 -7.06 -1.30
CA VAL A 122 -12.53 -5.63 -1.06
C VAL A 122 -12.66 -4.87 -2.38
N ALA A 123 -13.06 -3.61 -2.29
CA ALA A 123 -12.99 -2.72 -3.44
C ALA A 123 -11.52 -2.41 -3.73
N THR A 124 -11.17 -2.30 -5.01
CA THR A 124 -9.84 -1.93 -5.45
C THR A 124 -9.89 -0.67 -6.29
N ALA A 125 -8.77 0.04 -6.35
CA ALA A 125 -8.62 1.21 -7.20
C ALA A 125 -7.27 1.15 -7.89
N SER A 126 -7.17 1.79 -9.05
CA SER A 126 -5.88 1.90 -9.74
C SER A 126 -5.01 2.94 -9.04
N ILE A 127 -3.71 2.86 -9.27
CA ILE A 127 -2.79 3.85 -8.72
C ILE A 127 -3.10 5.26 -9.25
N ASP A 128 -3.68 5.37 -10.43
CA ASP A 128 -4.09 6.66 -10.99
C ASP A 128 -5.19 7.34 -10.18
N ALA A 129 -6.01 6.56 -9.47
CA ALA A 129 -7.04 7.12 -8.59
C ALA A 129 -6.44 7.98 -7.47
N LEU A 130 -5.20 7.71 -7.07
CA LEU A 130 -4.50 8.49 -6.04
C LEU A 130 -4.10 9.88 -6.52
N ARG A 131 -4.08 10.10 -7.82
CA ARG A 131 -3.68 11.39 -8.41
C ARG A 131 -4.86 12.31 -8.65
N LEU A 132 -6.08 11.79 -8.59
CA LEU A 132 -7.28 12.50 -8.98
C LEU A 132 -8.06 12.98 -7.77
N VAL A 133 -8.55 14.22 -7.84
CA VAL A 133 -9.53 14.74 -6.89
C VAL A 133 -10.91 14.34 -7.39
N ARG A 134 -11.79 13.89 -6.48
CA ARG A 134 -13.15 13.49 -6.84
C ARG A 134 -13.92 14.69 -7.43
N PRO A 135 -14.72 14.49 -8.49
CA PRO A 135 -15.46 15.59 -9.12
C PRO A 135 -16.38 16.36 -8.18
N ASP A 136 -16.95 15.69 -7.18
CA ASP A 136 -17.83 16.32 -6.19
C ASP A 136 -17.06 17.23 -5.20
N ASN A 137 -15.73 17.14 -5.18
CA ASN A 137 -14.87 18.04 -4.40
C ASN A 137 -14.37 19.22 -5.20
N VAL A 138 -14.67 19.26 -6.48
CA VAL A 138 -14.27 20.34 -7.39
C VAL A 138 -15.46 21.31 -7.50
N VAL A 139 -15.32 22.44 -6.87
CA VAL A 139 -16.37 23.46 -6.84
C VAL A 139 -15.95 24.64 -7.68
#